data_515d3f84acabcc199b2280573a74fc8d
#
_entry.id   515d3f84acabcc199b2280573a74fc8d
#
_cell.length_a   1.000
_cell.length_b   1.000
_cell.length_c   1.000
_cell.angle_alpha   90.00
_cell.angle_beta   90.00
_cell.angle_gamma   90.00
#
_symmetry.space_group_name_H-M   'P 1'
#
loop_
_entity.id
_entity.type
_entity.pdbx_description
1 polymer ?
#
loop_
_entity_poly.entity_id
_entity_poly.type
_entity_poly.pdbx_seq_one_letter_code
_entity_poly.pdbx_strand_id
1 'polypeptide(L)'
;MENRGLIIELRKGPFQNNGATPWYSVISIGTPPQDLFFCFDSGSNFNWVTSSLCGNSGCHHYSGHQFNIKTSSSFSWINRNAQNVEFGPWGTMKAVSGSEIFTISGSISTSFRNEVFLSSYYDGVQFSELDWDGGIGLASHQYKQRRYVSNADQPFKLHNSELEFNFFLNLIEQDIVNPDKLYFSFQYEEDNGFINFGVIDESYEDSLEYVFLPWCLYQDDANYLWTTNNALLKVDGVEIRRDLFFALDSGSSQFKGDPEVLKKVKQLTTQGCPLVSILLFDEEEQPYAEFNIPSEVYRKKIECGEDSGRVIVQFEPLSGANDIVLVGSVLMEHLYSIFEYENKEGELFPKGIWVFNKKNGYKIIKNNQNKPAEVFKRKIVI
;
A
#
# COMPACT_ATOMS: atom_id res chain seq x y z
N MET A 1 10.28 17.05 -24.06
CA MET A 1 9.45 17.10 -22.82
C MET A 1 10.29 16.51 -21.71
N GLU A 2 10.50 17.23 -20.62
CA GLU A 2 11.31 16.77 -19.49
C GLU A 2 10.72 15.50 -18.88
N ASN A 3 11.60 14.65 -18.36
CA ASN A 3 11.26 13.36 -17.75
C ASN A 3 10.63 13.61 -16.38
N ARG A 4 9.40 14.16 -16.33
CA ARG A 4 8.68 14.50 -15.11
C ARG A 4 8.25 13.23 -14.39
N GLY A 5 8.67 13.09 -13.16
CA GLY A 5 8.30 12.04 -12.23
C GLY A 5 8.73 12.40 -10.83
N LEU A 6 8.18 11.73 -9.85
CA LEU A 6 8.44 11.99 -8.44
C LEU A 6 9.07 10.74 -7.80
N ILE A 7 10.21 10.92 -7.14
CA ILE A 7 10.90 9.89 -6.36
C ILE A 7 10.83 10.29 -4.89
N ILE A 8 10.32 9.42 -4.06
CA ILE A 8 10.15 9.62 -2.63
C ILE A 8 10.93 8.54 -1.89
N GLU A 9 11.86 8.97 -1.03
CA GLU A 9 12.63 8.07 -0.18
C GLU A 9 11.72 7.47 0.91
N LEU A 10 11.85 6.16 1.11
CA LEU A 10 11.25 5.43 2.21
C LEU A 10 12.32 5.08 3.25
N ARG A 11 11.96 5.18 4.52
CA ARG A 11 12.74 4.75 5.67
C ARG A 11 12.06 3.57 6.32
N LYS A 12 12.85 2.72 6.95
CA LYS A 12 12.34 1.59 7.71
C LYS A 12 12.38 1.90 9.20
N GLY A 13 11.22 1.82 9.84
CA GLY A 13 11.10 1.80 11.30
C GLY A 13 11.35 0.40 11.86
N PRO A 14 11.34 0.24 13.19
CA PRO A 14 11.48 -1.05 13.82
C PRO A 14 10.29 -1.96 13.47
N PHE A 15 10.58 -3.24 13.18
CA PHE A 15 9.51 -4.19 12.83
C PHE A 15 8.69 -4.56 14.07
N GLN A 16 7.38 -4.27 14.03
CA GLN A 16 6.42 -4.54 15.09
C GLN A 16 5.43 -5.64 14.69
N ASN A 17 4.79 -6.27 15.68
CA ASN A 17 3.76 -7.27 15.44
C ASN A 17 2.34 -6.65 15.40
N ASN A 18 2.22 -5.42 14.94
CA ASN A 18 0.96 -4.67 14.86
C ASN A 18 0.23 -4.82 13.51
N GLY A 19 0.86 -5.48 12.54
CA GLY A 19 0.31 -5.69 11.21
C GLY A 19 0.44 -4.50 10.25
N ALA A 20 1.01 -3.37 10.70
CA ALA A 20 1.33 -2.23 9.86
C ALA A 20 2.69 -2.37 9.21
N THR A 21 2.86 -1.78 8.03
CA THR A 21 4.16 -1.69 7.39
C THR A 21 5.14 -0.84 8.24
N PRO A 22 6.41 -1.24 8.39
CA PRO A 22 7.43 -0.40 9.02
C PRO A 22 7.96 0.69 8.07
N TRP A 23 7.49 0.74 6.83
CA TRP A 23 8.00 1.65 5.80
C TRP A 23 7.21 2.95 5.74
N TYR A 24 7.93 4.07 5.85
CA TYR A 24 7.36 5.40 5.79
C TYR A 24 8.29 6.40 5.11
N SER A 25 7.74 7.53 4.69
CA SER A 25 8.48 8.68 4.18
C SER A 25 8.29 9.88 5.10
N VAL A 26 9.25 10.80 5.11
CA VAL A 26 9.09 12.11 5.73
C VAL A 26 8.52 13.08 4.69
N ILE A 27 7.33 13.58 4.95
CA ILE A 27 6.65 14.57 4.12
C ILE A 27 6.39 15.80 4.97
N SER A 28 6.82 16.96 4.48
CA SER A 28 6.50 18.24 5.13
C SER A 28 5.13 18.70 4.69
N ILE A 29 4.24 19.02 5.63
CA ILE A 29 2.91 19.55 5.33
C ILE A 29 2.69 20.89 5.97
N GLY A 30 1.97 21.79 5.25
CA GLY A 30 1.62 23.12 5.75
C GLY A 30 2.63 24.24 5.47
N THR A 31 2.25 25.44 5.90
CA THR A 31 3.08 26.66 5.81
C THR A 31 3.05 27.40 7.15
N PRO A 32 4.14 27.45 7.94
CA PRO A 32 5.43 26.80 7.67
C PRO A 32 5.34 25.28 7.63
N PRO A 33 6.32 24.59 6.99
CA PRO A 33 6.33 23.14 6.86
C PRO A 33 6.44 22.44 8.22
N GLN A 34 5.70 21.35 8.38
CA GLN A 34 5.74 20.45 9.54
C GLN A 34 6.08 19.05 9.03
N ASP A 35 7.19 18.48 9.45
CA ASP A 35 7.65 17.16 9.03
C ASP A 35 6.86 16.07 9.74
N LEU A 36 6.23 15.21 8.97
CA LEU A 36 5.41 14.10 9.44
C LEU A 36 5.76 12.83 8.67
N PHE A 37 5.47 11.69 9.27
CA PHE A 37 5.75 10.38 8.72
C PHE A 37 4.51 9.80 8.06
N PHE A 38 4.64 9.38 6.80
CA PHE A 38 3.54 8.82 6.02
C PHE A 38 3.90 7.45 5.45
N CYS A 39 3.04 6.47 5.64
CA CYS A 39 3.10 5.26 4.83
C CYS A 39 2.41 5.49 3.48
N PHE A 40 2.83 4.75 2.46
CA PHE A 40 2.14 4.66 1.17
C PHE A 40 1.43 3.32 1.10
N ASP A 41 0.12 3.35 0.95
CA ASP A 41 -0.76 2.21 1.18
C ASP A 41 -1.56 1.84 -0.07
N SER A 42 -1.13 0.76 -0.77
CA SER A 42 -1.86 0.22 -1.91
C SER A 42 -3.14 -0.54 -1.51
N GLY A 43 -3.37 -0.73 -0.22
CA GLY A 43 -4.57 -1.33 0.36
C GLY A 43 -5.62 -0.32 0.82
N SER A 44 -5.45 0.99 0.53
CA SER A 44 -6.44 2.02 0.88
C SER A 44 -6.66 3.04 -0.24
N ASN A 45 -7.74 3.79 -0.13
CA ASN A 45 -8.20 4.77 -1.13
C ASN A 45 -8.31 6.21 -0.60
N PHE A 46 -7.71 6.53 0.54
CA PHE A 46 -7.74 7.88 1.09
C PHE A 46 -6.44 8.27 1.79
N ASN A 47 -6.23 9.59 1.90
CA ASN A 47 -5.11 10.17 2.63
C ASN A 47 -5.57 10.62 4.01
N TRP A 48 -4.78 10.37 5.04
CA TRP A 48 -5.09 10.82 6.38
C TRP A 48 -3.83 11.18 7.18
N VAL A 49 -4.00 12.01 8.21
CA VAL A 49 -2.94 12.39 9.12
C VAL A 49 -3.47 12.61 10.53
N THR A 50 -2.70 12.22 11.54
CA THR A 50 -2.95 12.59 12.93
C THR A 50 -2.83 14.09 13.07
N SER A 51 -3.83 14.73 13.70
CA SER A 51 -3.90 16.19 13.76
C SER A 51 -4.09 16.74 15.17
N SER A 52 -3.79 18.00 15.35
CA SER A 52 -4.00 18.72 16.61
C SER A 52 -5.47 18.81 17.07
N LEU A 53 -6.42 18.33 16.26
CA LEU A 53 -7.83 18.19 16.65
C LEU A 53 -8.06 17.05 17.65
N CYS A 54 -7.13 16.10 17.74
CA CYS A 54 -7.19 14.98 18.68
C CYS A 54 -7.10 15.40 20.16
N GLY A 55 -6.63 16.60 20.44
CA GLY A 55 -6.41 17.05 21.82
C GLY A 55 -5.33 16.24 22.56
N ASN A 56 -5.26 16.42 23.89
CA ASN A 56 -4.22 15.81 24.71
C ASN A 56 -4.49 14.33 25.09
N SER A 57 -5.69 13.83 24.87
CA SER A 57 -6.13 12.51 25.33
C SER A 57 -6.55 11.56 24.22
N GLY A 58 -6.51 12.02 22.97
CA GLY A 58 -6.84 11.21 21.80
C GLY A 58 -5.66 11.00 20.86
N CYS A 59 -5.75 10.02 19.98
CA CYS A 59 -4.80 9.79 18.89
C CYS A 59 -3.34 9.61 19.37
N HIS A 60 -3.12 8.68 20.26
CA HIS A 60 -1.78 8.29 20.65
C HIS A 60 -1.21 7.27 19.65
N HIS A 61 0.02 7.49 19.18
CA HIS A 61 0.76 6.57 18.33
C HIS A 61 2.27 6.68 18.62
N TYR A 62 3.02 5.67 18.20
CA TYR A 62 4.43 5.51 18.57
C TYR A 62 5.31 6.68 18.10
N SER A 63 5.14 7.16 16.86
CA SER A 63 5.90 8.31 16.33
C SER A 63 5.60 9.62 17.08
N GLY A 64 4.38 9.79 17.55
CA GLY A 64 3.97 10.89 18.43
C GLY A 64 3.79 12.26 17.77
N HIS A 65 3.95 12.39 16.44
CA HIS A 65 3.79 13.66 15.76
C HIS A 65 2.34 13.91 15.36
N GLN A 66 1.97 15.17 15.26
CA GLN A 66 0.63 15.61 14.87
C GLN A 66 0.72 16.86 14.01
N PHE A 67 -0.06 16.91 12.93
CA PHE A 67 -0.20 18.11 12.14
C PHE A 67 -0.95 19.19 12.92
N ASN A 68 -0.27 20.31 13.19
CA ASN A 68 -0.88 21.45 13.85
C ASN A 68 -1.56 22.38 12.83
N ILE A 69 -2.86 22.21 12.67
CA ILE A 69 -3.68 22.98 11.72
C ILE A 69 -3.62 24.48 11.99
N LYS A 70 -3.53 24.89 13.28
CA LYS A 70 -3.59 26.31 13.67
C LYS A 70 -2.35 27.11 13.27
N THR A 71 -1.23 26.43 13.05
CA THR A 71 0.03 27.08 12.64
C THR A 71 0.20 27.13 11.13
N SER A 72 -0.64 26.45 10.36
CA SER A 72 -0.54 26.46 8.91
C SER A 72 -1.40 27.56 8.28
N SER A 73 -0.77 28.46 7.54
CA SER A 73 -1.44 29.52 6.78
C SER A 73 -1.98 29.05 5.43
N SER A 74 -1.54 27.90 4.92
CA SER A 74 -1.97 27.32 3.63
C SER A 74 -3.13 26.34 3.75
N PHE A 75 -3.53 25.97 4.98
CA PHE A 75 -4.60 25.04 5.23
C PHE A 75 -5.97 25.58 4.81
N SER A 76 -6.77 24.75 4.15
CA SER A 76 -8.15 25.04 3.77
C SER A 76 -9.10 23.91 4.17
N TRP A 77 -10.21 24.24 4.81
CA TRP A 77 -11.25 23.28 5.13
C TRP A 77 -12.02 22.83 3.87
N ILE A 78 -12.29 21.52 3.79
CA ILE A 78 -13.22 20.94 2.82
C ILE A 78 -14.53 20.64 3.55
N ASN A 79 -14.47 19.83 4.63
CA ASN A 79 -15.62 19.51 5.44
C ASN A 79 -15.23 19.51 6.93
N ARG A 80 -15.95 20.28 7.73
CA ARG A 80 -15.74 20.40 9.19
C ARG A 80 -16.59 19.42 9.99
N ASN A 81 -17.54 18.75 9.37
CA ASN A 81 -18.33 17.73 10.04
C ASN A 81 -17.48 16.47 10.20
N ALA A 82 -17.31 16.03 11.44
CA ALA A 82 -16.58 14.82 11.72
C ALA A 82 -17.32 13.61 11.16
N GLN A 83 -16.56 12.74 10.49
CA GLN A 83 -17.02 11.48 9.95
C GLN A 83 -16.29 10.34 10.63
N ASN A 84 -16.95 9.18 10.75
CA ASN A 84 -16.29 7.97 11.19
C ASN A 84 -15.65 7.29 9.98
N VAL A 85 -14.36 7.00 10.09
CA VAL A 85 -13.59 6.23 9.10
C VAL A 85 -13.24 4.89 9.75
N GLU A 86 -13.69 3.80 9.14
CA GLU A 86 -13.43 2.45 9.65
C GLU A 86 -12.18 1.87 9.00
N PHE A 87 -11.21 1.45 9.82
CA PHE A 87 -9.95 0.82 9.41
C PHE A 87 -9.97 -0.70 9.62
N GLY A 88 -11.14 -1.32 9.49
CA GLY A 88 -11.30 -2.75 9.74
C GLY A 88 -10.84 -3.14 11.15
N PRO A 89 -9.92 -4.11 11.27
CA PRO A 89 -9.47 -4.58 12.59
C PRO A 89 -8.68 -3.54 13.40
N TRP A 90 -8.27 -2.42 12.79
CA TRP A 90 -7.54 -1.34 13.47
C TRP A 90 -8.44 -0.44 14.31
N GLY A 91 -9.74 -0.49 14.07
CA GLY A 91 -10.72 0.34 14.78
C GLY A 91 -11.25 1.49 13.94
N THR A 92 -11.85 2.45 14.61
CA THR A 92 -12.54 3.59 13.98
C THR A 92 -11.83 4.90 14.27
N MET A 93 -11.66 5.71 13.25
CA MET A 93 -11.16 7.08 13.35
C MET A 93 -12.30 8.06 13.14
N LYS A 94 -12.39 9.12 13.97
CA LYS A 94 -13.18 10.31 13.66
C LYS A 94 -12.28 11.31 12.95
N ALA A 95 -12.70 11.74 11.77
CA ALA A 95 -11.92 12.65 10.95
C ALA A 95 -12.77 13.73 10.31
N VAL A 96 -12.16 14.86 10.03
CA VAL A 96 -12.66 15.94 9.19
C VAL A 96 -11.77 16.05 7.95
N SER A 97 -12.19 16.74 6.90
CA SER A 97 -11.37 16.84 5.70
C SER A 97 -10.93 18.27 5.39
N GLY A 98 -9.71 18.37 4.88
CA GLY A 98 -9.10 19.61 4.46
C GLY A 98 -8.14 19.43 3.28
N SER A 99 -7.63 20.52 2.80
CA SER A 99 -6.63 20.57 1.73
C SER A 99 -5.42 21.35 2.22
N GLU A 100 -4.22 20.81 1.94
CA GLU A 100 -2.97 21.38 2.43
C GLU A 100 -1.86 21.26 1.37
N ILE A 101 -0.78 22.03 1.54
CA ILE A 101 0.45 21.88 0.76
C ILE A 101 1.28 20.77 1.37
N PHE A 102 1.60 19.79 0.53
CA PHE A 102 2.55 18.71 0.79
C PHE A 102 3.86 19.03 0.08
N THR A 103 4.96 18.86 0.76
CA THR A 103 6.30 19.09 0.21
C THR A 103 7.16 17.86 0.40
N ILE A 104 7.63 17.30 -0.71
CA ILE A 104 8.59 16.19 -0.73
C ILE A 104 9.97 16.79 -0.88
N SER A 105 10.82 16.54 0.12
CA SER A 105 12.22 16.95 0.08
C SER A 105 13.05 15.91 -0.67
N GLY A 106 13.89 16.35 -1.61
CA GLY A 106 14.76 15.50 -2.40
C GLY A 106 15.88 16.36 -3.03
N SER A 107 16.50 15.88 -4.11
CA SER A 107 17.44 16.69 -4.91
C SER A 107 16.78 17.97 -5.46
N ILE A 108 15.50 17.89 -5.74
CA ILE A 108 14.62 19.03 -6.04
C ILE A 108 13.41 18.91 -5.12
N SER A 109 13.14 19.95 -4.33
CA SER A 109 11.95 19.98 -3.49
C SER A 109 10.71 20.18 -4.37
N THR A 110 9.71 19.32 -4.19
CA THR A 110 8.45 19.36 -4.96
C THR A 110 7.29 19.60 -4.01
N SER A 111 6.54 20.68 -4.26
CA SER A 111 5.35 21.03 -3.47
C SER A 111 4.08 20.94 -4.31
N PHE A 112 3.02 20.42 -3.73
CA PHE A 112 1.72 20.27 -4.37
C PHE A 112 0.61 20.35 -3.33
N ARG A 113 -0.58 20.71 -3.77
CA ARG A 113 -1.75 20.73 -2.91
C ARG A 113 -2.40 19.35 -2.89
N ASN A 114 -2.67 18.84 -1.70
CA ASN A 114 -3.31 17.53 -1.54
C ASN A 114 -4.46 17.60 -0.54
N GLU A 115 -5.41 16.71 -0.67
CA GLU A 115 -6.52 16.57 0.25
C GLU A 115 -6.24 15.45 1.23
N VAL A 116 -6.72 15.65 2.46
CA VAL A 116 -6.37 14.77 3.57
C VAL A 116 -7.49 14.77 4.62
N PHE A 117 -7.74 13.59 5.19
CA PHE A 117 -8.47 13.45 6.43
C PHE A 117 -7.57 13.83 7.61
N LEU A 118 -8.12 14.63 8.49
CA LEU A 118 -7.49 15.08 9.73
C LEU A 118 -8.15 14.36 10.88
N SER A 119 -7.43 13.48 11.55
CA SER A 119 -7.98 12.76 12.68
C SER A 119 -8.36 13.73 13.82
N SER A 120 -9.49 13.50 14.43
CA SER A 120 -9.91 14.16 15.65
C SER A 120 -10.01 13.20 16.85
N TYR A 121 -10.05 11.91 16.58
CA TYR A 121 -10.04 10.83 17.55
C TYR A 121 -9.79 9.47 16.88
N TYR A 122 -9.06 8.60 17.54
CA TYR A 122 -9.02 7.15 17.29
C TYR A 122 -8.66 6.40 18.58
N ASP A 123 -9.13 5.16 18.73
CA ASP A 123 -9.00 4.38 19.95
C ASP A 123 -8.51 2.93 19.73
N GLY A 124 -8.24 2.55 18.48
CA GLY A 124 -7.71 1.23 18.17
C GLY A 124 -6.30 1.04 18.74
N VAL A 125 -6.04 -0.11 19.38
CA VAL A 125 -4.73 -0.45 19.96
C VAL A 125 -3.63 -0.39 18.90
N GLN A 126 -3.92 -0.84 17.68
CA GLN A 126 -2.99 -0.84 16.56
C GLN A 126 -2.51 0.56 16.18
N PHE A 127 -3.34 1.59 16.34
CA PHE A 127 -2.92 2.98 16.09
C PHE A 127 -1.82 3.44 17.05
N SER A 128 -1.79 2.93 18.30
CA SER A 128 -0.81 3.33 19.29
C SER A 128 0.61 2.85 18.98
N GLU A 129 0.74 1.85 18.13
CA GLU A 129 2.02 1.22 17.76
C GLU A 129 2.53 1.67 16.38
N LEU A 130 1.89 2.65 15.71
CA LEU A 130 2.31 3.11 14.39
C LEU A 130 3.62 3.90 14.43
N ASP A 131 4.53 3.57 13.52
CA ASP A 131 5.79 4.31 13.29
C ASP A 131 5.57 5.60 12.48
N TRP A 132 4.36 5.80 11.96
CA TRP A 132 4.00 6.90 11.08
C TRP A 132 2.74 7.62 11.55
N ASP A 133 2.62 8.88 11.13
CA ASP A 133 1.61 9.84 11.59
C ASP A 133 0.38 9.86 10.69
N GLY A 134 0.49 9.29 9.50
CA GLY A 134 -0.56 9.27 8.50
C GLY A 134 -0.31 8.27 7.39
N GLY A 135 -1.29 8.14 6.49
CA GLY A 135 -1.22 7.26 5.33
C GLY A 135 -1.65 7.95 4.04
N ILE A 136 -1.05 7.56 2.93
CA ILE A 136 -1.40 7.99 1.58
C ILE A 136 -1.91 6.78 0.82
N GLY A 137 -3.20 6.77 0.49
CA GLY A 137 -3.84 5.70 -0.25
C GLY A 137 -3.46 5.70 -1.73
N LEU A 138 -3.15 4.50 -2.24
CA LEU A 138 -2.78 4.25 -3.63
C LEU A 138 -3.75 3.27 -4.28
N ALA A 139 -5.03 3.65 -4.29
CA ALA A 139 -6.11 2.86 -4.85
C ALA A 139 -5.86 2.43 -6.29
N SER A 140 -6.36 1.22 -6.65
CA SER A 140 -6.29 0.71 -8.03
C SER A 140 -7.09 1.56 -9.02
N HIS A 141 -8.21 2.15 -8.58
CA HIS A 141 -8.98 3.13 -9.35
C HIS A 141 -8.77 4.53 -8.79
N GLN A 142 -8.65 5.52 -9.68
CA GLN A 142 -8.58 6.93 -9.30
C GLN A 142 -9.48 7.75 -10.21
N TYR A 143 -10.52 8.34 -9.63
CA TYR A 143 -11.60 9.02 -10.35
C TYR A 143 -11.42 10.53 -10.37
N LYS A 144 -11.72 11.15 -11.51
CA LYS A 144 -11.61 12.59 -11.70
C LYS A 144 -12.67 13.39 -10.93
N GLN A 145 -13.85 12.81 -10.75
CA GLN A 145 -14.95 13.46 -10.03
C GLN A 145 -15.14 12.83 -8.66
N ARG A 146 -15.01 13.66 -7.64
CA ARG A 146 -15.33 13.25 -6.26
C ARG A 146 -16.83 13.20 -6.07
N ARG A 147 -17.33 12.05 -5.74
CA ARG A 147 -18.72 11.90 -5.33
C ARG A 147 -18.82 12.12 -3.83
N TYR A 148 -19.02 13.37 -3.41
CA TYR A 148 -19.38 13.66 -2.04
C TYR A 148 -20.82 13.18 -1.77
N VAL A 149 -20.99 12.10 -1.05
CA VAL A 149 -22.29 11.75 -0.47
C VAL A 149 -22.40 12.40 0.89
N SER A 150 -23.23 13.43 0.96
CA SER A 150 -23.51 14.22 2.17
C SER A 150 -24.46 13.52 3.15
N ASN A 151 -24.35 12.23 3.38
CA ASN A 151 -25.10 11.58 4.44
C ASN A 151 -24.29 11.54 5.73
N ALA A 152 -24.48 12.57 6.53
CA ALA A 152 -23.82 12.76 7.85
C ALA A 152 -24.09 11.62 8.85
N ASP A 153 -25.00 10.71 8.57
CA ASP A 153 -25.47 9.68 9.48
C ASP A 153 -24.95 8.26 9.18
N GLN A 154 -24.18 8.07 8.12
CA GLN A 154 -23.55 6.76 7.86
C GLN A 154 -22.04 6.81 8.14
N PRO A 155 -21.50 5.82 8.88
CA PRO A 155 -20.07 5.73 9.08
C PRO A 155 -19.37 5.56 7.74
N PHE A 156 -18.32 6.37 7.51
CA PHE A 156 -17.46 6.20 6.36
C PHE A 156 -16.68 4.89 6.52
N LYS A 157 -16.93 3.93 5.67
CA LYS A 157 -16.15 2.70 5.63
C LYS A 157 -14.93 2.92 4.75
N LEU A 158 -13.82 2.27 5.07
CA LEU A 158 -12.60 2.19 4.27
C LEU A 158 -12.87 1.83 2.80
N HIS A 159 -14.02 1.23 2.57
CA HIS A 159 -14.51 0.69 1.33
C HIS A 159 -15.56 1.57 0.64
N ASN A 160 -15.75 2.81 1.09
CA ASN A 160 -16.71 3.67 0.45
C ASN A 160 -16.03 4.43 -0.69
N SER A 161 -16.21 3.94 -1.92
CA SER A 161 -15.66 4.51 -3.17
C SER A 161 -16.04 5.98 -3.43
N GLU A 162 -16.86 6.57 -2.58
CA GLU A 162 -17.40 7.93 -2.76
C GLU A 162 -16.52 9.05 -2.18
N LEU A 163 -15.40 8.71 -1.45
CA LEU A 163 -14.47 9.68 -0.87
C LEU A 163 -13.02 9.32 -1.15
N GLU A 164 -12.68 9.19 -2.40
CA GLU A 164 -11.31 8.89 -2.82
C GLU A 164 -10.48 10.16 -2.93
N PHE A 165 -9.38 10.21 -2.19
CA PHE A 165 -8.36 11.22 -2.36
C PHE A 165 -7.31 10.68 -3.34
N ASN A 166 -7.50 10.92 -4.60
CA ASN A 166 -6.72 10.40 -5.72
C ASN A 166 -5.29 10.97 -5.76
N PHE A 167 -4.40 10.44 -4.93
CA PHE A 167 -3.06 10.99 -4.78
C PHE A 167 -2.29 11.01 -6.11
N PHE A 168 -2.24 9.89 -6.84
CA PHE A 168 -1.47 9.79 -8.08
C PHE A 168 -2.09 10.64 -9.21
N LEU A 169 -3.40 10.59 -9.38
CA LEU A 169 -4.10 11.43 -10.34
C LEU A 169 -3.87 12.92 -10.04
N ASN A 170 -3.87 13.30 -8.78
CA ASN A 170 -3.58 14.66 -8.33
C ASN A 170 -2.16 15.12 -8.71
N LEU A 171 -1.15 14.22 -8.63
CA LEU A 171 0.22 14.52 -9.10
C LEU A 171 0.26 14.77 -10.62
N ILE A 172 -0.52 14.03 -11.39
CA ILE A 172 -0.64 14.21 -12.85
C ILE A 172 -1.33 15.53 -13.16
N GLU A 173 -2.46 15.83 -12.50
CA GLU A 173 -3.23 17.08 -12.71
C GLU A 173 -2.44 18.34 -12.35
N GLN A 174 -1.48 18.26 -11.43
CA GLN A 174 -0.58 19.34 -11.05
C GLN A 174 0.75 19.33 -11.83
N ASP A 175 0.85 18.58 -12.93
CA ASP A 175 2.02 18.52 -13.81
C ASP A 175 3.32 18.04 -13.14
N ILE A 176 3.23 17.32 -12.01
CA ILE A 176 4.38 16.75 -11.30
C ILE A 176 4.83 15.46 -11.96
N VAL A 177 3.86 14.65 -12.39
CA VAL A 177 4.10 13.39 -13.10
C VAL A 177 3.60 13.52 -14.53
N ASN A 178 4.36 12.94 -15.47
CA ASN A 178 3.99 12.92 -16.88
C ASN A 178 2.73 12.07 -17.09
N PRO A 179 1.66 12.58 -17.74
CA PRO A 179 0.42 11.86 -17.97
C PRO A 179 0.56 10.62 -18.88
N ASP A 180 1.68 10.45 -19.56
CA ASP A 180 1.98 9.24 -20.36
C ASP A 180 2.65 8.13 -19.54
N LYS A 181 3.02 8.42 -18.28
CA LYS A 181 3.71 7.50 -17.37
C LYS A 181 2.81 7.09 -16.21
N LEU A 182 1.82 6.28 -16.52
CA LEU A 182 0.74 5.91 -15.62
C LEU A 182 1.12 4.69 -14.77
N TYR A 183 2.14 4.84 -13.94
CA TYR A 183 2.59 3.81 -13.01
C TYR A 183 3.26 4.41 -11.78
N PHE A 184 3.22 3.66 -10.70
CA PHE A 184 4.09 3.87 -9.55
C PHE A 184 4.82 2.56 -9.22
N SER A 185 5.97 2.66 -8.54
CA SER A 185 6.77 1.48 -8.20
C SER A 185 7.30 1.54 -6.79
N PHE A 186 7.42 0.37 -6.15
CA PHE A 186 8.11 0.20 -4.87
C PHE A 186 9.42 -0.54 -5.07
N GLN A 187 10.47 0.03 -4.49
CA GLN A 187 11.79 -0.58 -4.39
C GLN A 187 12.25 -0.49 -2.95
N TYR A 188 12.55 -1.64 -2.35
CA TYR A 188 13.02 -1.72 -0.96
C TYR A 188 14.48 -2.18 -0.95
N GLU A 189 15.32 -1.53 -0.15
CA GLU A 189 16.66 -1.98 0.20
C GLU A 189 16.66 -2.46 1.66
N GLU A 190 17.83 -2.60 2.29
CA GLU A 190 17.91 -3.13 3.66
C GLU A 190 17.27 -2.17 4.68
N ASP A 191 17.66 -0.90 4.67
CA ASP A 191 17.22 0.13 5.63
C ASP A 191 16.51 1.32 4.98
N ASN A 192 16.51 1.40 3.65
CA ASN A 192 15.87 2.44 2.89
C ASN A 192 15.11 1.85 1.68
N GLY A 193 14.35 2.69 1.01
CA GLY A 193 13.63 2.30 -0.19
C GLY A 193 13.13 3.52 -0.92
N PHE A 194 12.40 3.26 -1.97
CA PHE A 194 11.80 4.32 -2.77
C PHE A 194 10.39 3.93 -3.19
N ILE A 195 9.50 4.91 -3.18
CA ILE A 195 8.31 4.88 -3.99
C ILE A 195 8.46 5.92 -5.11
N ASN A 196 8.21 5.50 -6.34
CA ASN A 196 8.42 6.33 -7.51
C ASN A 196 7.10 6.46 -8.27
N PHE A 197 6.77 7.67 -8.72
CA PHE A 197 5.59 7.98 -9.53
C PHE A 197 6.03 8.45 -10.91
N GLY A 198 5.61 7.74 -11.96
CA GLY A 198 6.03 8.01 -13.34
C GLY A 198 7.51 7.71 -13.62
N VAL A 199 8.18 7.01 -12.72
CA VAL A 199 9.59 6.57 -12.84
C VAL A 199 9.66 5.09 -12.49
N ILE A 200 10.49 4.34 -13.23
CA ILE A 200 10.80 2.93 -12.98
C ILE A 200 12.31 2.72 -13.04
N ASP A 201 12.80 1.74 -12.30
CA ASP A 201 14.22 1.37 -12.31
C ASP A 201 14.56 0.63 -13.61
N GLU A 202 15.18 1.34 -14.57
CA GLU A 202 15.58 0.80 -15.88
C GLU A 202 16.56 -0.37 -15.76
N SER A 203 17.17 -0.59 -14.59
CA SER A 203 18.05 -1.73 -14.38
C SER A 203 17.34 -3.09 -14.45
N TYR A 204 16.02 -3.11 -14.44
CA TYR A 204 15.17 -4.29 -14.64
C TYR A 204 14.69 -4.46 -16.10
N GLU A 205 15.04 -3.55 -17.03
CA GLU A 205 14.54 -3.56 -18.42
C GLU A 205 14.78 -4.90 -19.12
N ASP A 206 15.96 -5.50 -18.93
CA ASP A 206 16.33 -6.78 -19.54
C ASP A 206 16.02 -8.01 -18.65
N SER A 207 15.39 -7.81 -17.50
CA SER A 207 15.08 -8.92 -16.60
C SER A 207 14.02 -9.83 -17.21
N LEU A 208 14.28 -11.14 -17.18
CA LEU A 208 13.32 -12.18 -17.54
C LEU A 208 12.67 -12.84 -16.32
N GLU A 209 13.12 -12.50 -15.11
CA GLU A 209 12.60 -13.05 -13.85
C GLU A 209 11.47 -12.16 -13.29
N TYR A 210 10.34 -12.17 -13.98
CA TYR A 210 9.17 -11.39 -13.58
C TYR A 210 7.86 -12.10 -13.89
N VAL A 211 6.79 -11.57 -13.31
CA VAL A 211 5.41 -11.92 -13.64
C VAL A 211 4.58 -10.65 -13.78
N PHE A 212 3.58 -10.68 -14.65
CA PHE A 212 2.52 -9.68 -14.69
C PHE A 212 1.27 -10.26 -14.03
N LEU A 213 0.73 -9.56 -13.04
CA LEU A 213 -0.49 -9.89 -12.32
C LEU A 213 -1.61 -9.02 -12.89
N PRO A 214 -2.48 -9.53 -13.77
CA PRO A 214 -3.58 -8.74 -14.31
C PRO A 214 -4.56 -8.37 -13.20
N TRP A 215 -5.01 -7.14 -13.20
CA TRP A 215 -6.01 -6.70 -12.21
C TRP A 215 -7.37 -7.35 -12.48
N CYS A 216 -8.04 -7.75 -11.41
CA CYS A 216 -9.45 -8.13 -11.45
C CYS A 216 -10.17 -7.60 -10.20
N LEU A 217 -11.48 -7.41 -10.31
CA LEU A 217 -12.32 -6.97 -9.21
C LEU A 217 -12.51 -8.10 -8.19
N TYR A 218 -12.19 -7.84 -6.92
CA TYR A 218 -12.48 -8.76 -5.82
C TYR A 218 -13.93 -8.63 -5.35
N GLN A 219 -14.33 -7.42 -4.95
CA GLN A 219 -15.67 -7.07 -4.50
C GLN A 219 -15.95 -5.60 -4.82
N ASP A 220 -17.22 -5.23 -4.99
CA ASP A 220 -17.61 -3.85 -5.34
C ASP A 220 -17.19 -2.82 -4.29
N ASP A 221 -17.24 -3.18 -3.01
CA ASP A 221 -16.84 -2.33 -1.89
C ASP A 221 -15.34 -2.39 -1.58
N ALA A 222 -14.57 -3.17 -2.33
CA ALA A 222 -13.13 -3.30 -2.26
C ALA A 222 -12.45 -3.13 -3.64
N ASN A 223 -13.08 -2.35 -4.53
CA ASN A 223 -12.60 -2.08 -5.89
C ASN A 223 -11.29 -1.28 -5.92
N TYR A 224 -10.89 -0.68 -4.81
CA TYR A 224 -9.63 0.06 -4.64
C TYR A 224 -8.41 -0.87 -4.48
N LEU A 225 -8.60 -2.17 -4.21
CA LEU A 225 -7.51 -3.12 -4.03
C LEU A 225 -6.85 -3.51 -5.36
N TRP A 226 -5.55 -3.75 -5.30
CA TRP A 226 -4.76 -4.28 -6.40
C TRP A 226 -4.77 -5.81 -6.38
N THR A 227 -5.86 -6.38 -6.87
CA THR A 227 -6.14 -7.82 -6.83
C THR A 227 -5.94 -8.52 -8.16
N THR A 228 -5.54 -9.79 -8.10
CA THR A 228 -5.65 -10.78 -9.18
C THR A 228 -6.34 -12.04 -8.64
N ASN A 229 -6.92 -12.86 -9.51
CA ASN A 229 -7.69 -14.05 -9.11
C ASN A 229 -6.95 -15.36 -9.39
N ASN A 230 -7.66 -16.48 -9.19
CA ASN A 230 -7.22 -17.84 -9.49
C ASN A 230 -5.90 -18.23 -8.79
N ALA A 231 -5.73 -17.82 -7.54
CA ALA A 231 -4.58 -18.20 -6.74
C ALA A 231 -4.81 -19.53 -6.00
N LEU A 232 -3.76 -20.35 -5.98
CA LEU A 232 -3.69 -21.59 -5.21
C LEU A 232 -2.59 -21.46 -4.16
N LEU A 233 -2.95 -21.58 -2.90
CA LEU A 233 -2.02 -21.57 -1.78
C LEU A 233 -1.64 -23.01 -1.39
N LYS A 234 -0.33 -23.26 -1.26
CA LYS A 234 0.25 -24.53 -0.82
C LYS A 234 1.22 -24.34 0.34
N VAL A 235 1.36 -25.38 1.16
CA VAL A 235 2.42 -25.49 2.19
C VAL A 235 3.12 -26.82 2.00
N ASP A 236 4.44 -26.82 1.77
CA ASP A 236 5.25 -27.99 1.39
C ASP A 236 4.62 -28.83 0.25
N GLY A 237 4.09 -28.13 -0.76
CA GLY A 237 3.45 -28.75 -1.91
C GLY A 237 2.01 -29.26 -1.67
N VAL A 238 1.54 -29.26 -0.42
CA VAL A 238 0.17 -29.67 -0.08
C VAL A 238 -0.77 -28.49 -0.30
N GLU A 239 -1.82 -28.70 -1.08
CA GLU A 239 -2.86 -27.71 -1.35
C GLU A 239 -3.62 -27.34 -0.07
N ILE A 240 -3.72 -26.03 0.21
CA ILE A 240 -4.49 -25.50 1.32
C ILE A 240 -5.84 -24.98 0.83
N ARG A 241 -5.83 -24.15 -0.20
CA ARG A 241 -7.03 -23.56 -0.82
C ARG A 241 -6.73 -23.10 -2.23
N ARG A 242 -7.70 -23.29 -3.13
CA ARG A 242 -7.73 -22.84 -4.52
C ARG A 242 -8.76 -21.72 -4.68
N ASP A 243 -8.75 -21.07 -5.83
CA ASP A 243 -9.69 -20.01 -6.22
C ASP A 243 -9.67 -18.79 -5.28
N LEU A 244 -8.46 -18.50 -4.75
CA LEU A 244 -8.24 -17.32 -3.94
C LEU A 244 -7.95 -16.10 -4.82
N PHE A 245 -8.32 -14.92 -4.32
CA PHE A 245 -7.75 -13.66 -4.76
C PHE A 245 -6.39 -13.44 -4.09
N PHE A 246 -5.51 -12.76 -4.81
CA PHE A 246 -4.19 -12.38 -4.34
C PHE A 246 -4.00 -10.87 -4.53
N ALA A 247 -3.53 -10.15 -3.51
CA ALA A 247 -3.30 -8.71 -3.57
C ALA A 247 -1.98 -8.32 -2.90
N LEU A 248 -1.33 -7.28 -3.43
CA LEU A 248 -0.19 -6.62 -2.78
C LEU A 248 -0.70 -5.38 -2.02
N ASP A 249 -0.44 -5.36 -0.72
CA ASP A 249 -0.88 -4.34 0.23
C ASP A 249 0.33 -3.74 0.96
N SER A 250 0.85 -2.62 0.43
CA SER A 250 2.06 -1.97 0.95
C SER A 250 1.87 -1.30 2.32
N GLY A 251 0.63 -1.03 2.75
CA GLY A 251 0.30 -0.50 4.07
C GLY A 251 0.35 -1.55 5.18
N SER A 252 0.28 -2.84 4.82
CA SER A 252 0.40 -3.96 5.75
C SER A 252 1.82 -4.50 5.83
N SER A 253 2.17 -5.12 6.98
CA SER A 253 3.41 -5.88 7.11
C SER A 253 3.24 -7.36 6.81
N GLN A 254 2.09 -7.95 7.11
CA GLN A 254 1.82 -9.38 7.19
C GLN A 254 1.13 -9.93 5.93
N PHE A 255 1.05 -11.26 5.85
CA PHE A 255 0.06 -11.95 5.02
C PHE A 255 -1.26 -11.95 5.79
N LYS A 256 -2.27 -11.27 5.29
CA LYS A 256 -3.62 -11.19 5.87
C LYS A 256 -4.64 -11.75 4.92
N GLY A 257 -5.82 -12.15 5.39
CA GLY A 257 -6.90 -12.58 4.51
C GLY A 257 -7.77 -13.68 5.09
N ASP A 258 -8.27 -14.56 4.23
CA ASP A 258 -9.25 -15.59 4.58
C ASP A 258 -8.93 -16.27 5.92
N PRO A 259 -9.86 -16.17 6.91
CA PRO A 259 -9.58 -16.62 8.26
C PRO A 259 -9.28 -18.11 8.38
N GLU A 260 -9.97 -18.96 7.63
CA GLU A 260 -9.78 -20.42 7.69
C GLU A 260 -8.45 -20.81 7.04
N VAL A 261 -8.16 -20.21 5.90
CA VAL A 261 -6.94 -20.45 5.14
C VAL A 261 -5.72 -20.02 5.95
N LEU A 262 -5.69 -18.76 6.41
CA LEU A 262 -4.52 -18.23 7.09
C LEU A 262 -4.32 -18.80 8.49
N LYS A 263 -5.39 -19.19 9.20
CA LYS A 263 -5.28 -19.95 10.45
C LYS A 263 -4.57 -21.28 10.22
N LYS A 264 -4.91 -22.00 9.15
CA LYS A 264 -4.27 -23.27 8.80
C LYS A 264 -2.80 -23.09 8.42
N VAL A 265 -2.49 -22.09 7.58
CA VAL A 265 -1.11 -21.74 7.20
C VAL A 265 -0.29 -21.36 8.43
N LYS A 266 -0.80 -20.47 9.29
CA LYS A 266 -0.16 -20.06 10.55
C LYS A 266 0.17 -21.25 11.44
N GLN A 267 -0.76 -22.20 11.58
CA GLN A 267 -0.54 -23.41 12.37
C GLN A 267 0.61 -24.27 11.80
N LEU A 268 0.62 -24.51 10.49
CA LEU A 268 1.65 -25.32 9.83
C LEU A 268 3.04 -24.65 9.90
N THR A 269 3.10 -23.34 9.67
CA THR A 269 4.35 -22.56 9.66
C THR A 269 4.90 -22.27 11.06
N THR A 270 4.07 -22.34 12.10
CA THR A 270 4.50 -22.22 13.50
C THR A 270 5.19 -23.50 13.98
N GLN A 271 4.72 -24.67 13.54
CA GLN A 271 5.26 -25.97 13.92
C GLN A 271 6.56 -26.35 13.18
N GLY A 272 6.88 -25.67 12.09
CA GLY A 272 8.05 -25.94 11.26
C GLY A 272 8.47 -24.72 10.43
N CYS A 273 9.30 -24.98 9.43
CA CYS A 273 9.74 -23.94 8.47
C CYS A 273 9.41 -24.38 7.02
N PRO A 274 8.14 -24.76 6.73
CA PRO A 274 7.77 -25.27 5.42
C PRO A 274 7.87 -24.18 4.35
N LEU A 275 8.05 -24.59 3.10
CA LEU A 275 7.90 -23.69 1.97
C LEU A 275 6.43 -23.35 1.77
N VAL A 276 6.10 -22.07 1.73
CA VAL A 276 4.76 -21.59 1.32
C VAL A 276 4.83 -21.20 -0.15
N SER A 277 3.91 -21.70 -0.97
CA SER A 277 3.85 -21.36 -2.40
C SER A 277 2.47 -20.81 -2.76
N ILE A 278 2.48 -19.77 -3.62
CA ILE A 278 1.27 -19.21 -4.23
C ILE A 278 1.42 -19.35 -5.73
N LEU A 279 0.52 -20.12 -6.34
CA LEU A 279 0.46 -20.32 -7.79
C LEU A 279 -0.75 -19.55 -8.33
N LEU A 280 -0.57 -18.88 -9.47
CA LEU A 280 -1.63 -18.16 -10.17
C LEU A 280 -1.88 -18.83 -11.52
N PHE A 281 -3.15 -18.95 -11.88
CA PHE A 281 -3.60 -19.64 -13.08
C PHE A 281 -4.34 -18.68 -13.99
N ASP A 282 -4.18 -18.86 -15.30
CA ASP A 282 -4.98 -18.16 -16.32
C ASP A 282 -6.38 -18.77 -16.47
N GLU A 283 -7.17 -18.23 -17.39
CA GLU A 283 -8.53 -18.70 -17.68
C GLU A 283 -8.57 -20.15 -18.25
N GLU A 284 -7.44 -20.64 -18.77
CA GLU A 284 -7.28 -22.02 -19.27
C GLU A 284 -6.72 -22.97 -18.21
N GLU A 285 -6.69 -22.54 -16.95
CA GLU A 285 -6.11 -23.27 -15.80
C GLU A 285 -4.60 -23.60 -15.96
N GLN A 286 -3.87 -22.82 -16.78
CA GLN A 286 -2.42 -22.97 -16.89
C GLN A 286 -1.71 -22.08 -15.86
N PRO A 287 -0.71 -22.59 -15.12
CA PRO A 287 0.03 -21.79 -14.17
C PRO A 287 0.92 -20.78 -14.92
N TYR A 288 0.70 -19.49 -14.68
CA TYR A 288 1.51 -18.44 -15.29
C TYR A 288 2.44 -17.75 -14.28
N ALA A 289 2.19 -17.91 -12.97
CA ALA A 289 3.03 -17.37 -11.92
C ALA A 289 3.17 -18.35 -10.75
N GLU A 290 4.36 -18.40 -10.16
CA GLU A 290 4.62 -19.15 -8.93
C GLU A 290 5.52 -18.32 -8.00
N PHE A 291 5.02 -18.03 -6.81
CA PHE A 291 5.77 -17.40 -5.72
C PHE A 291 6.15 -18.48 -4.71
N ASN A 292 7.45 -18.66 -4.48
CA ASN A 292 7.99 -19.55 -3.46
C ASN A 292 8.53 -18.73 -2.29
N ILE A 293 7.89 -18.84 -1.14
CA ILE A 293 8.08 -18.00 0.04
C ILE A 293 8.77 -18.85 1.11
N PRO A 294 10.10 -18.73 1.27
CA PRO A 294 10.84 -19.47 2.28
C PRO A 294 10.56 -18.90 3.69
N SER A 295 10.91 -19.67 4.70
CA SER A 295 10.63 -19.33 6.10
C SER A 295 11.26 -18.01 6.55
N GLU A 296 12.38 -17.65 6.00
CA GLU A 296 13.10 -16.41 6.28
C GLU A 296 12.30 -15.16 5.88
N VAL A 297 11.39 -15.29 4.93
CA VAL A 297 10.50 -14.23 4.49
C VAL A 297 9.33 -14.04 5.46
N TYR A 298 8.65 -15.13 5.83
CA TYR A 298 7.43 -15.03 6.65
C TYR A 298 7.68 -15.17 8.17
N ARG A 299 8.91 -15.43 8.63
CA ARG A 299 9.28 -15.45 10.05
C ARG A 299 10.13 -14.22 10.35
N LYS A 300 9.56 -13.29 11.08
CA LYS A 300 10.22 -12.03 11.40
C LYS A 300 10.54 -11.93 12.88
N LYS A 301 11.74 -11.44 13.20
CA LYS A 301 12.09 -11.02 14.55
C LYS A 301 11.41 -9.70 14.83
N ILE A 302 10.64 -9.64 15.91
CA ILE A 302 10.00 -8.41 16.37
C ILE A 302 11.04 -7.55 17.08
N GLU A 303 11.16 -6.28 16.70
CA GLU A 303 12.23 -5.39 17.15
C GLU A 303 11.78 -4.50 18.30
N CYS A 304 10.50 -4.17 18.38
CA CYS A 304 9.95 -3.40 19.50
C CYS A 304 8.49 -3.77 19.79
N GLY A 305 7.90 -3.17 20.81
CA GLY A 305 6.57 -3.49 21.30
C GLY A 305 6.55 -4.68 22.26
N GLU A 306 5.35 -5.20 22.55
CA GLU A 306 5.12 -6.26 23.54
C GLU A 306 5.83 -7.58 23.20
N ASP A 307 5.90 -7.90 21.89
CA ASP A 307 6.54 -9.12 21.39
C ASP A 307 8.04 -8.98 21.09
N SER A 308 8.69 -7.89 21.50
CA SER A 308 10.09 -7.61 21.18
C SER A 308 11.03 -8.78 21.49
N GLY A 309 11.94 -9.07 20.56
CA GLY A 309 12.90 -10.17 20.63
C GLY A 309 12.38 -11.54 20.19
N ARG A 310 11.07 -11.71 20.03
CA ARG A 310 10.45 -12.96 19.56
C ARG A 310 10.53 -13.08 18.05
N VAL A 311 10.59 -14.32 17.54
CA VAL A 311 10.41 -14.61 16.11
C VAL A 311 9.00 -15.10 15.88
N ILE A 312 8.22 -14.39 15.09
CA ILE A 312 6.79 -14.65 14.87
C ILE A 312 6.52 -14.87 13.38
N VAL A 313 5.68 -15.87 13.07
CA VAL A 313 5.18 -16.10 11.72
C VAL A 313 4.18 -15.01 11.34
N GLN A 314 4.28 -14.50 10.12
CA GLN A 314 3.56 -13.32 9.66
C GLN A 314 2.33 -13.69 8.82
N PHE A 315 1.54 -14.66 9.26
CA PHE A 315 0.25 -15.03 8.70
C PHE A 315 -0.85 -14.69 9.70
N GLU A 316 -1.76 -13.78 9.32
CA GLU A 316 -2.80 -13.30 10.24
C GLU A 316 -4.20 -13.40 9.61
N PRO A 317 -5.10 -14.20 10.20
CA PRO A 317 -6.51 -14.24 9.79
C PRO A 317 -7.16 -12.86 9.88
N LEU A 318 -7.88 -12.45 8.82
CA LEU A 318 -8.58 -11.18 8.77
C LEU A 318 -10.09 -11.43 8.65
N SER A 319 -10.84 -11.07 9.70
CA SER A 319 -12.29 -11.23 9.71
C SER A 319 -12.95 -10.44 8.57
N GLY A 320 -13.80 -11.08 7.79
CA GLY A 320 -14.49 -10.48 6.65
C GLY A 320 -13.73 -10.53 5.32
N ALA A 321 -12.46 -10.89 5.31
CA ALA A 321 -11.68 -11.06 4.09
C ALA A 321 -11.77 -12.52 3.59
N ASN A 322 -12.89 -12.88 2.96
CA ASN A 322 -13.12 -14.23 2.47
C ASN A 322 -12.46 -14.45 1.10
N ASP A 323 -11.92 -15.64 0.88
CA ASP A 323 -11.30 -16.06 -0.40
C ASP A 323 -10.21 -15.13 -0.94
N ILE A 324 -9.52 -14.39 -0.07
CA ILE A 324 -8.41 -13.49 -0.45
C ILE A 324 -7.18 -13.68 0.45
N VAL A 325 -6.00 -13.48 -0.14
CA VAL A 325 -4.72 -13.30 0.55
C VAL A 325 -4.15 -11.95 0.19
N LEU A 326 -4.11 -11.04 1.15
CA LEU A 326 -3.43 -9.74 1.10
C LEU A 326 -1.98 -9.94 1.54
N VAL A 327 -1.04 -9.44 0.78
CA VAL A 327 0.38 -9.66 1.01
C VAL A 327 1.09 -8.35 1.28
N GLY A 328 1.61 -8.22 2.49
CA GLY A 328 2.26 -7.02 2.99
C GLY A 328 3.76 -6.94 2.72
N SER A 329 4.39 -6.00 3.41
CA SER A 329 5.80 -5.64 3.20
C SER A 329 6.77 -6.80 3.46
N VAL A 330 6.43 -7.79 4.30
CA VAL A 330 7.31 -8.97 4.54
C VAL A 330 7.64 -9.75 3.27
N LEU A 331 6.76 -9.76 2.26
CA LEU A 331 7.07 -10.30 0.94
C LEU A 331 7.55 -9.21 -0.01
N MET A 332 6.88 -8.04 -0.03
CA MET A 332 7.20 -6.97 -0.96
C MET A 332 8.64 -6.47 -0.83
N GLU A 333 9.24 -6.53 0.37
CA GLU A 333 10.67 -6.20 0.61
C GLU A 333 11.64 -7.04 -0.24
N HIS A 334 11.22 -8.20 -0.71
CA HIS A 334 12.02 -9.12 -1.53
C HIS A 334 11.74 -9.02 -3.02
N LEU A 335 10.89 -8.07 -3.41
CA LEU A 335 10.42 -7.87 -4.78
C LEU A 335 10.64 -6.41 -5.22
N TYR A 336 10.70 -6.21 -6.53
CA TYR A 336 10.47 -4.90 -7.15
C TYR A 336 9.12 -4.95 -7.83
N SER A 337 8.22 -4.02 -7.50
CA SER A 337 6.84 -4.01 -7.99
C SER A 337 6.49 -2.70 -8.69
N ILE A 338 5.82 -2.79 -9.84
CA ILE A 338 5.33 -1.66 -10.63
C ILE A 338 3.83 -1.84 -10.80
N PHE A 339 3.06 -0.90 -10.29
CA PHE A 339 1.61 -0.83 -10.37
C PHE A 339 1.22 0.04 -11.57
N GLU A 340 0.61 -0.56 -12.57
CA GLU A 340 0.33 0.08 -13.84
C GLU A 340 -1.14 0.41 -14.01
N TYR A 341 -1.42 1.65 -14.42
CA TYR A 341 -2.75 2.13 -14.80
C TYR A 341 -2.89 2.29 -16.32
N GLU A 342 -4.13 2.40 -16.76
CA GLU A 342 -4.52 2.97 -18.03
C GLU A 342 -5.42 4.18 -17.80
N ASN A 343 -5.39 5.15 -18.72
CA ASN A 343 -6.28 6.30 -18.68
C ASN A 343 -7.53 6.00 -19.51
N LYS A 344 -8.70 6.16 -18.91
CA LYS A 344 -9.99 6.12 -19.59
C LYS A 344 -10.77 7.38 -19.23
N GLU A 345 -10.94 8.27 -20.19
CA GLU A 345 -11.73 9.50 -20.05
C GLU A 345 -11.22 10.46 -18.95
N GLY A 346 -9.92 10.39 -18.63
CA GLY A 346 -9.26 11.21 -17.61
C GLY A 346 -9.28 10.59 -16.21
N GLU A 347 -9.73 9.36 -16.07
CA GLU A 347 -9.67 8.56 -14.85
C GLU A 347 -8.62 7.45 -14.99
N LEU A 348 -8.04 7.02 -13.87
CA LEU A 348 -7.05 5.95 -13.85
C LEU A 348 -7.69 4.63 -13.46
N PHE A 349 -7.58 3.66 -14.37
CA PHE A 349 -8.01 2.29 -14.16
C PHE A 349 -6.82 1.35 -14.04
N PRO A 350 -6.84 0.34 -13.17
CA PRO A 350 -5.74 -0.57 -13.00
C PRO A 350 -5.60 -1.51 -14.21
N LYS A 351 -4.38 -1.70 -14.67
CA LYS A 351 -4.04 -2.77 -15.60
C LYS A 351 -3.56 -4.01 -14.86
N GLY A 352 -2.74 -3.81 -13.84
CA GLY A 352 -2.14 -4.87 -13.05
C GLY A 352 -0.79 -4.47 -12.46
N ILE A 353 -0.09 -5.46 -11.95
CA ILE A 353 1.19 -5.29 -11.27
C ILE A 353 2.27 -6.11 -11.97
N TRP A 354 3.36 -5.46 -12.35
CA TRP A 354 4.61 -6.13 -12.76
C TRP A 354 5.43 -6.39 -11.51
N VAL A 355 5.80 -7.63 -11.29
CA VAL A 355 6.56 -8.05 -10.10
C VAL A 355 7.83 -8.74 -10.54
N PHE A 356 8.98 -8.30 -10.03
CA PHE A 356 10.31 -8.80 -10.36
C PHE A 356 11.00 -9.35 -9.12
N ASN A 357 11.82 -10.39 -9.27
CA ASN A 357 12.77 -10.76 -8.24
C ASN A 357 13.79 -9.63 -8.04
N LYS A 358 14.10 -9.29 -6.78
CA LYS A 358 15.22 -8.39 -6.50
C LYS A 358 16.53 -9.01 -7.00
N LYS A 359 17.40 -8.18 -7.58
CA LYS A 359 18.67 -8.62 -8.18
C LYS A 359 19.57 -9.41 -7.24
N ASN A 360 19.63 -9.01 -5.98
CA ASN A 360 20.46 -9.63 -4.94
C ASN A 360 19.64 -10.24 -3.80
N GLY A 361 18.34 -10.52 -4.06
CA GLY A 361 17.41 -11.06 -3.07
C GLY A 361 17.11 -12.54 -3.24
N TYR A 362 16.14 -13.01 -2.46
CA TYR A 362 15.57 -14.34 -2.64
C TYR A 362 14.93 -14.49 -4.02
N LYS A 363 15.05 -15.66 -4.61
CA LYS A 363 14.34 -16.02 -5.85
C LYS A 363 12.91 -16.45 -5.51
N ILE A 364 12.06 -15.47 -5.22
CA ILE A 364 10.66 -15.68 -4.85
C ILE A 364 9.85 -16.13 -6.06
N ILE A 365 9.97 -15.40 -7.20
CA ILE A 365 9.28 -15.72 -8.44
C ILE A 365 10.08 -16.80 -9.19
N LYS A 366 9.43 -17.89 -9.54
CA LYS A 366 10.03 -19.03 -10.26
C LYS A 366 9.93 -18.93 -11.77
N ASN A 367 9.08 -18.03 -12.26
CA ASN A 367 8.86 -17.88 -13.69
C ASN A 367 10.03 -17.19 -14.37
N ASN A 368 10.45 -17.75 -15.52
CA ASN A 368 11.31 -17.08 -16.48
C ASN A 368 10.50 -16.74 -17.72
N GLN A 369 10.45 -15.49 -18.08
CA GLN A 369 9.77 -15.01 -19.28
C GLN A 369 10.66 -15.16 -20.50
N ASN A 370 10.05 -15.27 -21.68
CA ASN A 370 10.77 -15.37 -22.96
C ASN A 370 11.17 -14.03 -23.56
N LYS A 371 10.67 -12.93 -22.98
CA LYS A 371 10.91 -11.54 -23.43
C LYS A 371 10.90 -10.59 -22.25
N PRO A 372 11.60 -9.44 -22.32
CA PRO A 372 11.54 -8.38 -21.33
C PRO A 372 10.12 -7.83 -21.14
N ALA A 373 9.86 -7.26 -19.93
CA ALA A 373 8.57 -6.73 -19.58
C ALA A 373 8.16 -5.54 -20.45
N GLU A 374 6.90 -5.50 -20.86
CA GLU A 374 6.41 -4.48 -21.81
C GLU A 374 6.33 -3.08 -21.19
N VAL A 375 6.27 -2.96 -19.87
CA VAL A 375 6.25 -1.68 -19.17
C VAL A 375 7.49 -0.82 -19.49
N PHE A 376 8.63 -1.43 -19.80
CA PHE A 376 9.86 -0.73 -20.20
C PHE A 376 9.88 -0.33 -21.68
N LYS A 377 9.10 -0.95 -22.55
CA LYS A 377 9.11 -0.70 -24.01
C LYS A 377 8.42 0.58 -24.44
N ARG A 378 7.69 1.23 -23.53
CA ARG A 378 6.96 2.46 -23.82
C ARG A 378 7.87 3.68 -23.81
N LYS A 379 9.03 3.58 -24.54
CA LYS A 379 9.79 4.78 -24.89
C LYS A 379 8.95 5.60 -25.86
N ILE A 380 8.72 6.84 -25.49
CA ILE A 380 7.98 7.83 -26.26
C ILE A 380 8.44 7.74 -27.72
N VAL A 381 7.51 7.40 -28.62
CA VAL A 381 7.70 7.66 -30.04
C VAL A 381 7.65 9.19 -30.17
N ILE A 382 8.84 9.80 -30.33
CA ILE A 382 9.04 11.23 -30.56
C ILE A 382 8.47 11.59 -31.94
#